data_47a7cdcace3c382e95fc9ef18c087128
#
_entry.id   47a7cdcace3c382e95fc9ef18c087128
#
_cell.length_a   1.000
_cell.length_b   1.000
_cell.length_c   1.000
_cell.angle_alpha   90.00
_cell.angle_beta   90.00
_cell.angle_gamma   90.00
#
_symmetry.space_group_name_H-M   'P 1'
#
loop_
_entity.id
_entity.type
_entity.pdbx_description
1 polymer ?
#
loop_
_entity_poly.entity_id
_entity_poly.type
_entity_poly.pdbx_seq_one_letter_code
_entity_poly.pdbx_strand_id
1 'polypeptide(L)'
;MIHVVWDWNGTLVDDLPIVVESVNAALAAIGESPIDENDYRQYFTRPVDRFYVRLLERPISDEEWSTLDRVFHEHYGGALDRVPLTTDALASIDDVEARGWTQSILSMWWEKDLTACVERRGLDERMTLVQGNRNDAGGEKAAHLIQHLSELDIDAGSVVMIGDSLDDAAAAGVVGTACVLYDGGSHHRSHLEDAGVPVADTLAAAVRVAAQLER
;
A
#
# COMPACT_ATOMS: atom_id res chain seq x y z
N MET A 1 19.45 -2.41 -15.11
CA MET A 1 18.56 -3.52 -14.64
C MET A 1 17.56 -2.89 -13.70
N ILE A 2 16.28 -3.06 -13.94
CA ILE A 2 15.21 -2.49 -13.10
C ILE A 2 15.07 -3.33 -11.82
N HIS A 3 14.81 -2.66 -10.70
CA HIS A 3 14.30 -3.24 -9.47
C HIS A 3 12.90 -2.72 -9.19
N VAL A 4 11.93 -3.62 -8.98
CA VAL A 4 10.55 -3.25 -8.64
C VAL A 4 10.36 -3.29 -7.13
N VAL A 5 9.93 -2.17 -6.54
CA VAL A 5 9.48 -2.11 -5.16
C VAL A 5 7.95 -2.14 -5.16
N TRP A 6 7.38 -3.22 -4.66
CA TRP A 6 5.94 -3.40 -4.52
C TRP A 6 5.45 -2.84 -3.20
N ASP A 7 4.38 -2.05 -3.22
CA ASP A 7 3.55 -1.91 -2.03
C ASP A 7 2.75 -3.20 -1.78
N TRP A 8 2.25 -3.38 -0.56
CA TRP A 8 1.54 -4.58 -0.15
C TRP A 8 0.03 -4.40 -0.13
N ASN A 9 -0.47 -3.58 0.81
CA ASN A 9 -1.90 -3.35 1.03
C ASN A 9 -2.51 -2.56 -0.13
N GLY A 10 -3.63 -3.02 -0.69
CA GLY A 10 -4.25 -2.40 -1.87
C GLY A 10 -3.48 -2.57 -3.18
N THR A 11 -2.30 -3.21 -3.14
CA THR A 11 -1.44 -3.45 -4.32
C THR A 11 -1.29 -4.95 -4.57
N LEU A 12 -0.35 -5.63 -3.88
CA LEU A 12 -0.18 -7.09 -4.04
C LEU A 12 -1.31 -7.89 -3.38
N VAL A 13 -1.96 -7.36 -2.36
CA VAL A 13 -3.17 -7.93 -1.76
C VAL A 13 -4.38 -7.04 -2.02
N ASP A 14 -5.50 -7.67 -2.33
CA ASP A 14 -6.80 -7.03 -2.49
C ASP A 14 -7.52 -7.02 -1.13
N ASP A 15 -7.09 -6.12 -0.26
CA ASP A 15 -7.60 -6.00 1.10
C ASP A 15 -8.68 -4.92 1.27
N LEU A 16 -8.99 -4.15 0.24
CA LEU A 16 -9.95 -3.05 0.33
C LEU A 16 -11.32 -3.47 0.94
N PRO A 17 -11.93 -4.60 0.56
CA PRO A 17 -13.18 -5.04 1.19
C PRO A 17 -13.03 -5.23 2.71
N ILE A 18 -11.92 -5.83 3.16
CA ILE A 18 -11.64 -6.07 4.58
C ILE A 18 -11.30 -4.77 5.30
N VAL A 19 -10.63 -3.84 4.64
CA VAL A 19 -10.38 -2.49 5.18
C VAL A 19 -11.70 -1.77 5.42
N VAL A 20 -12.63 -1.77 4.46
CA VAL A 20 -13.94 -1.14 4.61
C VAL A 20 -14.79 -1.82 5.70
N GLU A 21 -14.78 -3.16 5.78
CA GLU A 21 -15.41 -3.89 6.89
C GLU A 21 -14.84 -3.45 8.24
N SER A 22 -13.51 -3.28 8.34
CA SER A 22 -12.83 -2.89 9.57
C SER A 22 -13.10 -1.45 9.96
N VAL A 23 -13.15 -0.53 8.97
CA VAL A 23 -13.59 0.85 9.18
C VAL A 23 -15.03 0.88 9.68
N ASN A 24 -15.92 0.08 9.10
CA ASN A 24 -17.32 0.03 9.50
C ASN A 24 -17.49 -0.53 10.93
N ALA A 25 -16.67 -1.51 11.32
CA ALA A 25 -16.65 -1.98 12.71
C ALA A 25 -16.20 -0.87 13.68
N ALA A 26 -15.18 -0.09 13.29
CA ALA A 26 -14.68 1.04 14.07
C ALA A 26 -15.73 2.17 14.17
N LEU A 27 -16.37 2.55 13.06
CA LEU A 27 -17.44 3.54 13.03
C LEU A 27 -18.63 3.14 13.92
N ALA A 28 -19.05 1.87 13.85
CA ALA A 28 -20.13 1.35 14.70
C ALA A 28 -19.80 1.45 16.20
N ALA A 29 -18.51 1.30 16.59
CA ALA A 29 -18.09 1.41 17.98
C ALA A 29 -18.22 2.83 18.56
N ILE A 30 -18.26 3.85 17.72
CA ILE A 30 -18.52 5.25 18.12
C ILE A 30 -19.93 5.72 17.74
N GLY A 31 -20.80 4.81 17.25
CA GLY A 31 -22.20 5.13 16.92
C GLY A 31 -22.43 5.80 15.58
N GLU A 32 -21.45 5.76 14.68
CA GLU A 32 -21.53 6.34 13.34
C GLU A 32 -22.06 5.34 12.30
N SER A 33 -22.53 5.85 11.17
CA SER A 33 -23.06 5.04 10.07
C SER A 33 -21.96 4.37 9.26
N PRO A 34 -22.24 3.18 8.67
CA PRO A 34 -21.27 2.52 7.79
C PRO A 34 -21.09 3.28 6.48
N ILE A 35 -19.95 3.04 5.84
CA ILE A 35 -19.58 3.56 4.54
C ILE A 35 -19.40 2.42 3.53
N ASP A 36 -19.37 2.75 2.25
CA ASP A 36 -18.99 1.82 1.19
C ASP A 36 -17.54 2.03 0.69
N GLU A 37 -17.10 1.22 -0.27
CA GLU A 37 -15.76 1.35 -0.86
C GLU A 37 -15.56 2.67 -1.59
N ASN A 38 -16.63 3.23 -2.19
CA ASN A 38 -16.55 4.51 -2.88
C ASN A 38 -16.31 5.65 -1.91
N ASP A 39 -17.00 5.64 -0.76
CA ASP A 39 -16.78 6.61 0.32
C ASP A 39 -15.35 6.49 0.86
N TYR A 40 -14.90 5.25 1.11
CA TYR A 40 -13.52 5.03 1.57
C TYR A 40 -12.52 5.64 0.60
N ARG A 41 -12.57 5.30 -0.69
CA ARG A 41 -11.66 5.84 -1.72
C ARG A 41 -11.75 7.34 -1.89
N GLN A 42 -12.94 7.93 -1.64
CA GLN A 42 -13.17 9.37 -1.75
C GLN A 42 -12.49 10.14 -0.62
N TYR A 43 -12.54 9.62 0.61
CA TYR A 43 -12.10 10.34 1.80
C TYR A 43 -10.74 9.89 2.33
N PHE A 44 -10.25 8.72 1.91
CA PHE A 44 -8.98 8.19 2.42
C PHE A 44 -7.83 9.16 2.25
N THR A 45 -7.07 9.32 3.32
CA THR A 45 -5.86 10.15 3.39
C THR A 45 -5.00 9.71 4.57
N ARG A 46 -3.72 10.07 4.52
CA ARG A 46 -2.82 9.95 5.67
C ARG A 46 -2.45 11.33 6.22
N PRO A 47 -2.16 11.47 7.52
CA PRO A 47 -2.31 10.41 8.54
C PRO A 47 -3.78 10.02 8.74
N VAL A 48 -4.02 8.78 9.22
CA VAL A 48 -5.35 8.12 9.22
C VAL A 48 -6.39 8.84 10.10
N ASP A 49 -5.98 9.56 11.14
CA ASP A 49 -6.88 10.39 11.94
C ASP A 49 -7.59 11.44 11.08
N ARG A 50 -6.92 12.02 10.08
CA ARG A 50 -7.50 12.98 9.14
C ARG A 50 -8.53 12.34 8.21
N PHE A 51 -8.38 11.07 7.88
CA PHE A 51 -9.41 10.34 7.14
C PHE A 51 -10.74 10.37 7.88
N TYR A 52 -10.76 10.03 9.17
CA TYR A 52 -11.99 10.06 9.97
C TYR A 52 -12.54 11.47 10.14
N VAL A 53 -11.70 12.49 10.32
CA VAL A 53 -12.14 13.90 10.39
C VAL A 53 -12.82 14.33 9.08
N ARG A 54 -12.28 13.94 7.93
CA ARG A 54 -12.87 14.25 6.61
C ARG A 54 -14.16 13.48 6.38
N LEU A 55 -14.17 12.20 6.71
CA LEU A 55 -15.31 11.31 6.54
C LEU A 55 -16.52 11.75 7.38
N LEU A 56 -16.27 12.12 8.63
CA LEU A 56 -17.31 12.51 9.58
C LEU A 56 -17.67 14.00 9.51
N GLU A 57 -16.93 14.77 8.72
CA GLU A 57 -17.08 16.25 8.60
C GLU A 57 -17.05 16.97 9.95
N ARG A 58 -16.36 16.39 10.95
CA ARG A 58 -16.20 16.95 12.29
C ARG A 58 -14.87 16.51 12.93
N PRO A 59 -14.37 17.27 13.92
CA PRO A 59 -13.26 16.78 14.74
C PRO A 59 -13.65 15.50 15.48
N ILE A 60 -12.65 14.64 15.70
CA ILE A 60 -12.75 13.47 16.57
C ILE A 60 -11.97 13.74 17.87
N SER A 61 -12.47 13.23 19.00
CA SER A 61 -11.76 13.31 20.28
C SER A 61 -10.66 12.25 20.36
N ASP A 62 -9.72 12.41 21.31
CA ASP A 62 -8.67 11.41 21.56
C ASP A 62 -9.26 10.05 21.96
N GLU A 63 -10.40 10.04 22.66
CA GLU A 63 -11.11 8.82 23.05
C GLU A 63 -11.74 8.12 21.84
N GLU A 64 -12.40 8.89 20.94
CA GLU A 64 -12.93 8.37 19.68
C GLU A 64 -11.80 7.83 18.81
N TRP A 65 -10.69 8.57 18.65
CA TRP A 65 -9.53 8.12 17.89
C TRP A 65 -8.97 6.79 18.44
N SER A 66 -8.75 6.71 19.75
CA SER A 66 -8.26 5.49 20.39
C SER A 66 -9.20 4.29 20.18
N THR A 67 -10.51 4.53 20.15
CA THR A 67 -11.52 3.50 19.89
C THR A 67 -11.50 3.06 18.43
N LEU A 68 -11.47 4.01 17.49
CA LEU A 68 -11.42 3.76 16.05
C LEU A 68 -10.17 2.94 15.68
N ASP A 69 -9.00 3.39 16.14
CA ASP A 69 -7.72 2.73 15.87
C ASP A 69 -7.69 1.30 16.42
N ARG A 70 -8.06 1.10 17.69
CA ARG A 70 -8.08 -0.21 18.31
C ARG A 70 -9.04 -1.17 17.62
N VAL A 71 -10.30 -0.75 17.38
CA VAL A 71 -11.31 -1.63 16.78
C VAL A 71 -10.96 -1.98 15.34
N PHE A 72 -10.45 -1.00 14.58
CA PHE A 72 -9.94 -1.26 13.23
C PHE A 72 -8.87 -2.36 13.24
N HIS A 73 -7.83 -2.21 14.07
CA HIS A 73 -6.73 -3.16 14.10
C HIS A 73 -7.14 -4.55 14.62
N GLU A 74 -8.04 -4.62 15.61
CA GLU A 74 -8.60 -5.89 16.08
C GLU A 74 -9.37 -6.62 14.97
N HIS A 75 -10.23 -5.90 14.23
CA HIS A 75 -11.03 -6.48 13.16
C HIS A 75 -10.17 -6.88 11.95
N TYR A 76 -9.33 -5.95 11.47
CA TYR A 76 -8.44 -6.18 10.33
C TYR A 76 -7.45 -7.33 10.60
N GLY A 77 -6.82 -7.34 11.79
CA GLY A 77 -5.92 -8.40 12.20
C GLY A 77 -6.57 -9.78 12.22
N GLY A 78 -7.82 -9.87 12.67
CA GLY A 78 -8.60 -11.11 12.64
C GLY A 78 -9.02 -11.59 11.25
N ALA A 79 -8.89 -10.73 10.23
CA ALA A 79 -9.30 -11.02 8.86
C ALA A 79 -8.13 -11.32 7.91
N LEU A 80 -6.89 -11.17 8.33
CA LEU A 80 -5.68 -11.25 7.49
C LEU A 80 -5.56 -12.55 6.66
N ASP A 81 -5.99 -13.67 7.22
CA ASP A 81 -5.91 -14.96 6.53
C ASP A 81 -6.91 -15.07 5.37
N ARG A 82 -7.91 -14.17 5.33
CA ARG A 82 -8.95 -14.13 4.27
C ARG A 82 -8.61 -13.18 3.13
N VAL A 83 -7.62 -12.29 3.32
CA VAL A 83 -7.23 -11.32 2.29
C VAL A 83 -6.60 -12.04 1.10
N PRO A 84 -7.20 -11.98 -0.11
CA PRO A 84 -6.62 -12.60 -1.31
C PRO A 84 -5.46 -11.76 -1.85
N LEU A 85 -4.63 -12.38 -2.70
CA LEU A 85 -3.77 -11.61 -3.59
C LEU A 85 -4.63 -10.90 -4.64
N THR A 86 -4.16 -9.74 -5.10
CA THR A 86 -4.72 -9.08 -6.30
C THR A 86 -4.70 -10.06 -7.48
N THR A 87 -5.77 -10.04 -8.28
CA THR A 87 -6.06 -11.10 -9.27
C THR A 87 -4.87 -11.44 -10.18
N ASP A 88 -4.07 -10.45 -10.57
CA ASP A 88 -2.92 -10.63 -11.47
C ASP A 88 -1.56 -10.48 -10.75
N ALA A 89 -1.53 -10.46 -9.40
CA ALA A 89 -0.31 -10.27 -8.64
C ALA A 89 0.76 -11.32 -8.95
N LEU A 90 0.41 -12.61 -8.91
CA LEU A 90 1.36 -13.69 -9.21
C LEU A 90 1.89 -13.61 -10.64
N ALA A 91 1.02 -13.35 -11.61
CA ALA A 91 1.43 -13.23 -13.02
C ALA A 91 2.34 -12.00 -13.23
N SER A 92 2.11 -10.91 -12.48
CA SER A 92 2.94 -9.71 -12.55
C SER A 92 4.31 -9.93 -11.91
N ILE A 93 4.38 -10.65 -10.79
CA ILE A 93 5.63 -11.09 -10.16
C ILE A 93 6.41 -12.01 -11.12
N ASP A 94 5.73 -12.94 -11.81
CA ASP A 94 6.33 -13.82 -12.82
C ASP A 94 6.89 -13.00 -14.01
N ASP A 95 6.19 -11.97 -14.48
CA ASP A 95 6.64 -11.11 -15.59
C ASP A 95 7.90 -10.31 -15.20
N VAL A 96 7.98 -9.82 -13.95
CA VAL A 96 9.19 -9.15 -13.43
C VAL A 96 10.40 -10.09 -13.47
N GLU A 97 10.24 -11.33 -12.99
CA GLU A 97 11.31 -12.34 -13.00
C GLU A 97 11.69 -12.74 -14.44
N ALA A 98 10.71 -12.92 -15.32
CA ALA A 98 10.95 -13.30 -16.72
C ALA A 98 11.71 -12.22 -17.51
N ARG A 99 11.65 -10.96 -17.08
CA ARG A 99 12.44 -9.86 -17.62
C ARG A 99 13.89 -9.81 -17.08
N GLY A 100 14.21 -10.69 -16.12
CA GLY A 100 15.50 -10.65 -15.42
C GLY A 100 15.65 -9.47 -14.46
N TRP A 101 14.53 -8.89 -14.02
CA TRP A 101 14.48 -7.85 -13.01
C TRP A 101 14.44 -8.46 -11.62
N THR A 102 14.82 -7.68 -10.62
CA THR A 102 14.67 -8.03 -9.21
C THR A 102 13.48 -7.30 -8.61
N GLN A 103 12.99 -7.79 -7.47
CA GLN A 103 11.83 -7.20 -6.82
C GLN A 103 11.88 -7.36 -5.30
N SER A 104 11.20 -6.44 -4.60
CA SER A 104 11.09 -6.41 -3.15
C SER A 104 9.72 -5.88 -2.72
N ILE A 105 9.39 -6.03 -1.45
CA ILE A 105 8.15 -5.50 -0.85
C ILE A 105 8.52 -4.44 0.19
N LEU A 106 7.88 -3.27 0.10
CA LEU A 106 7.91 -2.22 1.10
C LEU A 106 6.50 -1.79 1.50
N SER A 107 6.12 -2.01 2.75
CA SER A 107 4.82 -1.64 3.28
C SER A 107 4.94 -0.79 4.55
N MET A 108 3.93 0.07 4.78
CA MET A 108 3.77 0.79 6.05
C MET A 108 3.08 -0.05 7.13
N TRP A 109 2.71 -1.29 6.81
CA TRP A 109 2.16 -2.23 7.78
C TRP A 109 3.25 -2.83 8.66
N TRP A 110 2.87 -3.40 9.83
CA TRP A 110 3.80 -4.00 10.78
C TRP A 110 4.65 -5.09 10.15
N GLU A 111 5.97 -4.97 10.23
CA GLU A 111 6.91 -5.89 9.59
C GLU A 111 6.68 -7.35 9.98
N LYS A 112 6.42 -7.61 11.26
CA LYS A 112 6.16 -8.97 11.75
C LYS A 112 4.95 -9.61 11.05
N ASP A 113 3.87 -8.87 10.92
CA ASP A 113 2.63 -9.37 10.31
C ASP A 113 2.75 -9.47 8.80
N LEU A 114 3.42 -8.49 8.18
CA LEU A 114 3.76 -8.51 6.75
C LEU A 114 4.58 -9.75 6.40
N THR A 115 5.69 -9.96 7.09
CA THR A 115 6.59 -11.11 6.84
C THR A 115 5.83 -12.42 6.93
N ALA A 116 5.05 -12.61 8.01
CA ALA A 116 4.24 -13.81 8.17
C ALA A 116 3.19 -13.99 7.05
N CYS A 117 2.62 -12.89 6.52
CA CYS A 117 1.68 -12.95 5.40
C CYS A 117 2.35 -13.28 4.07
N VAL A 118 3.54 -12.75 3.81
CA VAL A 118 4.34 -13.02 2.61
C VAL A 118 4.80 -14.46 2.60
N GLU A 119 5.35 -14.98 3.71
CA GLU A 119 5.80 -16.37 3.89
C GLU A 119 4.65 -17.38 3.67
N ARG A 120 3.49 -17.14 4.30
CA ARG A 120 2.32 -18.03 4.11
C ARG A 120 1.84 -18.13 2.67
N ARG A 121 2.16 -17.13 1.84
CA ARG A 121 1.83 -17.11 0.40
C ARG A 121 2.96 -17.63 -0.48
N GLY A 122 4.10 -18.00 0.11
CA GLY A 122 5.28 -18.49 -0.63
C GLY A 122 5.90 -17.42 -1.52
N LEU A 123 5.82 -16.15 -1.12
CA LEU A 123 6.37 -15.03 -1.88
C LEU A 123 7.74 -14.56 -1.35
N ASP A 124 8.13 -14.98 -0.16
CA ASP A 124 9.38 -14.61 0.50
C ASP A 124 10.63 -14.98 -0.32
N GLU A 125 10.67 -16.18 -0.92
CA GLU A 125 11.77 -16.61 -1.76
C GLU A 125 11.85 -15.85 -3.12
N ARG A 126 10.79 -15.13 -3.47
CA ARG A 126 10.69 -14.36 -4.72
C ARG A 126 11.07 -12.89 -4.56
N MET A 127 11.27 -12.44 -3.32
CA MET A 127 11.57 -11.07 -2.96
C MET A 127 13.00 -10.96 -2.43
N THR A 128 13.75 -9.99 -2.94
CA THR A 128 15.11 -9.72 -2.44
C THR A 128 15.10 -9.14 -1.03
N LEU A 129 14.00 -8.46 -0.65
CA LEU A 129 13.76 -7.91 0.68
C LEU A 129 12.25 -7.77 0.91
N VAL A 130 11.80 -8.11 2.11
CA VAL A 130 10.45 -7.80 2.61
C VAL A 130 10.62 -6.90 3.81
N GLN A 131 10.15 -5.67 3.72
CA GLN A 131 10.30 -4.68 4.77
C GLN A 131 8.97 -4.00 5.09
N GLY A 132 8.62 -4.02 6.36
CA GLY A 132 7.47 -3.35 6.92
C GLY A 132 7.87 -2.21 7.87
N ASN A 133 6.88 -1.67 8.56
CA ASN A 133 7.11 -0.70 9.63
C ASN A 133 7.64 -1.43 10.87
N ARG A 134 8.80 -0.99 11.38
CA ARG A 134 9.47 -1.53 12.56
C ARG A 134 9.24 -0.69 13.82
N ASN A 135 8.66 0.52 13.69
CA ASN A 135 8.58 1.49 14.76
C ASN A 135 7.14 1.96 15.00
N ASP A 136 6.72 2.00 16.26
CA ASP A 136 5.40 2.50 16.70
C ASP A 136 5.16 3.98 16.34
N ALA A 137 6.19 4.73 16.02
CA ALA A 137 6.11 6.15 15.74
C ALA A 137 5.51 6.50 14.37
N GLY A 138 5.19 5.51 13.52
CA GLY A 138 4.82 5.76 12.14
C GLY A 138 6.01 6.33 11.35
N GLY A 139 5.75 7.17 10.40
CA GLY A 139 6.76 7.85 9.59
C GLY A 139 6.26 8.08 8.18
N GLU A 140 6.98 8.91 7.43
CA GLU A 140 6.70 9.08 6.01
C GLU A 140 7.29 7.89 5.24
N LYS A 141 6.54 7.37 4.28
CA LYS A 141 6.95 6.23 3.44
C LYS A 141 8.29 6.50 2.73
N ALA A 142 8.60 7.78 2.44
CA ALA A 142 9.87 8.19 1.85
C ALA A 142 11.10 7.78 2.69
N ALA A 143 11.04 7.95 4.02
CA ALA A 143 12.13 7.56 4.91
C ALA A 143 12.34 6.04 4.89
N HIS A 144 11.26 5.26 4.86
CA HIS A 144 11.30 3.80 4.76
C HIS A 144 11.85 3.36 3.39
N LEU A 145 11.47 4.05 2.29
CA LEU A 145 11.99 3.74 0.96
C LEU A 145 13.50 4.02 0.86
N ILE A 146 13.98 5.13 1.43
CA ILE A 146 15.42 5.43 1.50
C ILE A 146 16.17 4.30 2.22
N GLN A 147 15.67 3.87 3.38
CA GLN A 147 16.28 2.79 4.14
C GLN A 147 16.26 1.48 3.35
N HIS A 148 15.13 1.16 2.71
CA HIS A 148 14.92 -0.04 1.91
C HIS A 148 15.95 -0.13 0.77
N LEU A 149 16.13 0.94 0.00
CA LEU A 149 17.11 0.98 -1.09
C LEU A 149 18.56 0.92 -0.58
N SER A 150 18.83 1.51 0.59
CA SER A 150 20.13 1.41 1.24
C SER A 150 20.46 -0.01 1.69
N GLU A 151 19.49 -0.75 2.23
CA GLU A 151 19.66 -2.16 2.63
C GLU A 151 19.88 -3.08 1.41
N LEU A 152 19.29 -2.73 0.26
CA LEU A 152 19.46 -3.46 -1.00
C LEU A 152 20.73 -3.07 -1.77
N ASP A 153 21.40 -1.96 -1.42
CA ASP A 153 22.52 -1.35 -2.16
C ASP A 153 22.14 -1.06 -3.63
N ILE A 154 20.96 -0.46 -3.83
CA ILE A 154 20.40 -0.15 -5.16
C ILE A 154 20.21 1.35 -5.32
N ASP A 155 20.66 1.90 -6.47
CA ASP A 155 20.44 3.29 -6.85
C ASP A 155 18.97 3.57 -7.17
N ALA A 156 18.42 4.67 -6.64
CA ALA A 156 17.04 5.11 -6.87
C ALA A 156 16.66 5.20 -8.36
N GLY A 157 17.60 5.62 -9.22
CA GLY A 157 17.39 5.71 -10.67
C GLY A 157 17.16 4.36 -11.39
N SER A 158 17.43 3.23 -10.70
CA SER A 158 17.19 1.88 -11.21
C SER A 158 15.91 1.25 -10.65
N VAL A 159 15.13 2.02 -9.87
CA VAL A 159 13.96 1.52 -9.14
C VAL A 159 12.67 2.06 -9.74
N VAL A 160 11.67 1.19 -9.82
CA VAL A 160 10.28 1.58 -10.06
C VAL A 160 9.44 1.12 -8.88
N MET A 161 8.80 2.06 -8.19
CA MET A 161 7.81 1.76 -7.16
C MET A 161 6.45 1.52 -7.81
N ILE A 162 5.78 0.44 -7.42
CA ILE A 162 4.39 0.14 -7.81
C ILE A 162 3.55 0.09 -6.54
N GLY A 163 2.58 0.99 -6.43
CA GLY A 163 1.70 1.11 -5.28
C GLY A 163 0.32 1.64 -5.68
N ASP A 164 -0.60 1.78 -4.73
CA ASP A 164 -1.99 2.19 -4.95
C ASP A 164 -2.35 3.54 -4.34
N SER A 165 -1.38 4.21 -3.71
CA SER A 165 -1.64 5.40 -2.90
C SER A 165 -0.82 6.63 -3.33
N LEU A 166 -1.34 7.82 -2.98
CA LEU A 166 -0.60 9.07 -3.15
C LEU A 166 0.70 9.10 -2.34
N ASP A 167 0.76 8.35 -1.23
CA ASP A 167 1.97 8.23 -0.42
C ASP A 167 3.10 7.52 -1.16
N ASP A 168 2.76 6.54 -2.03
CA ASP A 168 3.72 5.84 -2.88
C ASP A 168 4.36 6.80 -3.89
N ALA A 169 3.52 7.59 -4.57
CA ALA A 169 4.01 8.60 -5.51
C ALA A 169 4.82 9.68 -4.82
N ALA A 170 4.39 10.15 -3.65
CA ALA A 170 5.12 11.14 -2.87
C ALA A 170 6.48 10.61 -2.41
N ALA A 171 6.52 9.38 -1.89
CA ALA A 171 7.76 8.73 -1.47
C ALA A 171 8.74 8.55 -2.64
N ALA A 172 8.26 8.05 -3.77
CA ALA A 172 9.04 7.90 -4.98
C ALA A 172 9.61 9.25 -5.46
N GLY A 173 8.80 10.31 -5.45
CA GLY A 173 9.21 11.66 -5.83
C GLY A 173 10.30 12.24 -4.92
N VAL A 174 10.22 12.03 -3.60
CA VAL A 174 11.25 12.46 -2.63
C VAL A 174 12.56 11.72 -2.83
N VAL A 175 12.49 10.42 -3.10
CA VAL A 175 13.67 9.55 -3.25
C VAL A 175 14.29 9.66 -4.66
N GLY A 176 13.50 10.06 -5.66
CA GLY A 176 13.92 10.15 -7.05
C GLY A 176 13.81 8.81 -7.79
N THR A 177 12.95 7.90 -7.35
CA THR A 177 12.59 6.69 -8.07
C THR A 177 11.44 6.96 -9.05
N ALA A 178 11.33 6.15 -10.10
CA ALA A 178 10.10 6.12 -10.89
C ALA A 178 8.94 5.52 -10.07
N CYS A 179 7.69 5.89 -10.42
CA CYS A 179 6.49 5.35 -9.80
C CYS A 179 5.42 5.05 -10.85
N VAL A 180 4.68 3.96 -10.63
CA VAL A 180 3.44 3.66 -11.34
C VAL A 180 2.38 3.36 -10.28
N LEU A 181 1.24 4.04 -10.33
CA LEU A 181 0.13 3.80 -9.42
C LEU A 181 -0.86 2.80 -10.01
N TYR A 182 -1.38 1.94 -9.14
CA TYR A 182 -2.44 0.97 -9.43
C TYR A 182 -3.77 1.47 -8.87
N ASP A 183 -4.83 1.52 -9.69
CA ASP A 183 -6.12 2.12 -9.31
C ASP A 183 -7.12 1.15 -8.66
N GLY A 184 -6.72 -0.11 -8.44
CA GLY A 184 -7.56 -1.09 -7.76
C GLY A 184 -7.59 -0.97 -6.22
N GLY A 185 -6.72 -0.14 -5.64
CA GLY A 185 -6.55 -0.01 -4.20
C GLY A 185 -7.37 1.11 -3.54
N SER A 186 -6.73 1.85 -2.66
CA SER A 186 -7.33 2.74 -1.66
C SER A 186 -7.84 4.09 -2.16
N HIS A 187 -7.51 4.50 -3.39
CA HIS A 187 -7.87 5.79 -3.95
C HIS A 187 -8.67 5.69 -5.24
N HIS A 188 -9.53 6.69 -5.50
CA HIS A 188 -10.08 6.86 -6.84
C HIS A 188 -9.01 7.19 -7.86
N ARG A 189 -9.16 6.65 -9.08
CA ARG A 189 -8.27 6.94 -10.21
C ARG A 189 -8.02 8.43 -10.43
N SER A 190 -9.08 9.25 -10.34
CA SER A 190 -8.96 10.71 -10.50
C SER A 190 -7.99 11.34 -9.51
N HIS A 191 -7.96 10.87 -8.26
CA HIS A 191 -7.00 11.35 -7.26
C HIS A 191 -5.58 10.90 -7.56
N LEU A 192 -5.42 9.66 -8.08
CA LEU A 192 -4.11 9.13 -8.45
C LEU A 192 -3.51 9.86 -9.66
N GLU A 193 -4.35 10.26 -10.63
CA GLU A 193 -3.93 11.03 -11.82
C GLU A 193 -3.37 12.41 -11.44
N ASP A 194 -3.83 13.02 -10.34
CA ASP A 194 -3.30 14.28 -9.83
C ASP A 194 -1.86 14.18 -9.31
N ALA A 195 -1.36 12.96 -9.02
CA ALA A 195 0.03 12.75 -8.59
C ALA A 195 1.07 12.98 -9.72
N GLY A 196 0.64 13.07 -10.98
CA GLY A 196 1.52 13.34 -12.11
C GLY A 196 2.44 12.16 -12.50
N VAL A 197 2.13 10.95 -12.03
CA VAL A 197 2.79 9.70 -12.41
C VAL A 197 1.82 8.79 -13.18
N PRO A 198 2.31 7.82 -13.98
CA PRO A 198 1.43 6.89 -14.67
C PRO A 198 0.50 6.14 -13.73
N VAL A 199 -0.76 5.94 -14.16
CA VAL A 199 -1.77 5.15 -13.44
C VAL A 199 -2.20 3.97 -14.30
N ALA A 200 -2.13 2.77 -13.75
CA ALA A 200 -2.48 1.50 -14.38
C ALA A 200 -3.73 0.88 -13.75
N ASP A 201 -4.52 0.16 -14.56
CA ASP A 201 -5.74 -0.55 -14.14
C ASP A 201 -5.49 -1.99 -13.68
N THR A 202 -4.28 -2.50 -13.90
CA THR A 202 -3.83 -3.83 -13.49
C THR A 202 -2.36 -3.79 -13.10
N LEU A 203 -1.90 -4.72 -12.26
CA LEU A 203 -0.48 -4.84 -11.92
C LEU A 203 0.36 -5.22 -13.14
N ALA A 204 -0.17 -6.06 -14.03
CA ALA A 204 0.47 -6.40 -15.29
C ALA A 204 0.63 -5.16 -16.21
N ALA A 205 -0.34 -4.24 -16.21
CA ALA A 205 -0.20 -2.96 -16.92
C ALA A 205 0.88 -2.08 -16.26
N ALA A 206 0.93 -2.04 -14.93
CA ALA A 206 1.96 -1.31 -14.20
C ALA A 206 3.37 -1.80 -14.54
N VAL A 207 3.61 -3.12 -14.59
CA VAL A 207 4.89 -3.71 -15.00
C VAL A 207 5.24 -3.34 -16.45
N ARG A 208 4.26 -3.34 -17.36
CA ARG A 208 4.49 -2.90 -18.76
C ARG A 208 4.87 -1.42 -18.86
N VAL A 209 4.25 -0.57 -18.04
CA VAL A 209 4.59 0.87 -17.96
C VAL A 209 5.98 1.04 -17.37
N ALA A 210 6.33 0.31 -16.30
CA ALA A 210 7.65 0.31 -15.70
C ALA A 210 8.75 0.01 -16.74
N ALA A 211 8.50 -0.92 -17.67
CA ALA A 211 9.44 -1.24 -18.74
C ALA A 211 9.69 -0.08 -19.73
N GLN A 212 8.77 0.88 -19.81
CA GLN A 212 8.93 2.07 -20.68
C GLN A 212 9.68 3.21 -19.97
N LEU A 213 9.81 3.13 -18.65
CA LEU A 213 10.52 4.10 -17.82
C LEU A 213 12.01 3.76 -17.69
N GLU A 214 12.45 2.60 -18.20
CA GLU A 214 13.85 2.20 -18.27
C GLU A 214 14.62 3.21 -19.15
N ARG A 215 15.56 3.95 -18.54
CA ARG A 215 16.39 4.97 -19.20
C ARG A 215 17.82 4.50 -19.35
#